data_7700d2f5fd8e48d5bb87909285707d91
#
_entry.id   7700d2f5fd8e48d5bb87909285707d91
#
_cell.length_a   1.000
_cell.length_b   1.000
_cell.length_c   1.000
_cell.angle_alpha   90.00
_cell.angle_beta   90.00
_cell.angle_gamma   90.00
#
_symmetry.space_group_name_H-M   'P 1'
#
loop_
_entity.id
_entity.type
_entity.pdbx_description
1 polymer ?
#
loop_
_entity_poly.entity_id
_entity_poly.type
_entity_poly.pdbx_seq_one_letter_code
_entity_poly.pdbx_strand_id
1 'polypeptide(L)'
;MVLGGLAGFAGVVAALALAAARDVAGSGRLIVAFQAHHYYRTAMYLAEFGAALGLADDVVVLEVFAPGETPIPGVSGLAMAAQVPLDPAHVVFEPSWSAVAGQLADRAGPGDLVMTLGAGDIGLIGLEILEILRERK
;
A
#
# COMPACT_ATOMS: atom_id res chain seq x y z
N MET A 1 5.59 -8.18 11.82
CA MET A 1 6.74 -7.44 11.26
C MET A 1 6.24 -6.32 10.37
N VAL A 2 6.90 -5.20 10.40
CA VAL A 2 6.61 -4.05 9.53
C VAL A 2 7.83 -3.76 8.68
N LEU A 3 7.65 -3.73 7.35
CA LEU A 3 8.70 -3.37 6.40
C LEU A 3 8.48 -1.95 5.89
N GLY A 4 9.53 -1.13 5.94
CA GLY A 4 9.49 0.25 5.43
C GLY A 4 9.47 0.33 3.91
N GLY A 5 9.09 1.50 3.40
CA GLY A 5 8.80 1.74 1.99
C GLY A 5 9.96 1.50 1.03
N LEU A 6 9.60 1.04 -0.14
CA LEU A 6 10.49 0.95 -1.28
C LEU A 6 10.17 2.05 -2.29
N ALA A 7 11.20 2.60 -2.91
CA ALA A 7 11.01 3.58 -3.96
C ALA A 7 10.22 2.97 -5.12
N GLY A 8 9.17 3.66 -5.55
CA GLY A 8 8.29 3.18 -6.61
C GLY A 8 8.96 3.20 -7.97
N PHE A 9 9.25 2.04 -8.50
CA PHE A 9 9.56 1.81 -9.90
C PHE A 9 8.35 1.18 -10.60
N ALA A 10 8.50 0.80 -11.85
CA ALA A 10 7.48 0.12 -12.63
C ALA A 10 6.94 -1.14 -11.92
N GLY A 11 5.76 -1.57 -12.32
CA GLY A 11 5.03 -2.67 -11.68
C GLY A 11 5.81 -3.96 -11.48
N VAL A 12 6.86 -4.22 -12.27
CA VAL A 12 7.73 -5.38 -12.10
C VAL A 12 8.45 -5.35 -10.76
N VAL A 13 8.98 -4.19 -10.36
CA VAL A 13 9.68 -4.05 -9.07
C VAL A 13 8.68 -4.19 -7.92
N ALA A 14 7.50 -3.61 -8.06
CA ALA A 14 6.44 -3.76 -7.07
C ALA A 14 6.04 -5.24 -6.91
N ALA A 15 5.88 -5.96 -8.02
CA ALA A 15 5.53 -7.39 -7.99
C ALA A 15 6.63 -8.22 -7.31
N LEU A 16 7.90 -7.94 -7.59
CA LEU A 16 9.02 -8.63 -6.95
C LEU A 16 9.08 -8.36 -5.44
N ALA A 17 8.89 -7.11 -5.04
CA ALA A 17 8.85 -6.72 -3.63
C ALA A 17 7.70 -7.43 -2.90
N LEU A 18 6.53 -7.49 -3.49
CA LEU A 18 5.36 -8.14 -2.91
C LEU A 18 5.52 -9.66 -2.86
N ALA A 19 6.11 -10.28 -3.87
CA ALA A 19 6.41 -11.70 -3.87
C ALA A 19 7.40 -12.05 -2.74
N ALA A 20 8.45 -11.24 -2.56
CA ALA A 20 9.40 -11.43 -1.46
C ALA A 20 8.73 -11.26 -0.10
N ALA A 21 7.86 -10.25 0.04
CA ALA A 21 7.09 -10.03 1.27
C ALA A 21 6.14 -11.19 1.57
N ARG A 22 5.53 -11.78 0.54
CA ARG A 22 4.69 -12.98 0.68
C ARG A 22 5.49 -14.13 1.28
N ASP A 23 6.71 -14.35 0.81
CA ASP A 23 7.60 -15.38 1.36
C ASP A 23 7.94 -15.11 2.83
N VAL A 24 8.23 -13.86 3.17
CA VAL A 24 8.52 -13.47 4.57
C VAL A 24 7.31 -13.66 5.47
N ALA A 25 6.10 -13.36 4.98
CA ALA A 25 4.87 -13.54 5.75
C ALA A 25 4.58 -15.02 6.07
N GLY A 26 5.08 -15.93 5.22
CA GLY A 26 4.86 -17.36 5.40
C GLY A 26 3.37 -17.72 5.47
N SER A 27 2.93 -18.28 6.59
CA SER A 27 1.52 -18.61 6.83
C SER A 27 0.69 -17.42 7.33
N GLY A 28 1.33 -16.30 7.69
CA GLY A 28 0.66 -15.07 8.08
C GLY A 28 0.07 -14.34 6.87
N ARG A 29 -0.75 -13.34 7.15
CA ARG A 29 -1.30 -12.49 6.08
C ARG A 29 -0.33 -11.37 5.71
N LEU A 30 -0.38 -10.92 4.48
CA LEU A 30 0.38 -9.79 3.97
C LEU A 30 -0.58 -8.59 3.82
N ILE A 31 -0.31 -7.53 4.57
CA ILE A 31 -1.11 -6.31 4.59
C ILE A 31 -0.24 -5.18 4.07
N VAL A 32 -0.69 -4.51 3.02
CA VAL A 32 0.12 -3.53 2.28
C VAL A 32 -0.57 -2.17 2.28
N ALA A 33 0.19 -1.12 2.61
CA ALA A 33 -0.18 0.25 2.28
C ALA A 33 0.60 0.69 1.05
N PHE A 34 -0.08 1.20 0.05
CA PHE A 34 0.52 1.61 -1.21
C PHE A 34 0.21 3.07 -1.53
N GLN A 35 1.24 3.84 -1.87
CA GLN A 35 1.10 5.20 -2.40
C GLN A 35 1.84 5.34 -3.71
N ALA A 36 1.11 5.62 -4.78
CA ALA A 36 1.69 5.93 -6.07
C ALA A 36 2.29 7.34 -6.07
N HIS A 37 3.30 7.54 -6.91
CA HIS A 37 4.03 8.79 -7.03
C HIS A 37 3.91 9.30 -8.46
N HIS A 38 3.57 10.57 -8.62
CA HIS A 38 3.33 11.24 -9.91
C HIS A 38 2.12 10.71 -10.67
N TYR A 39 1.27 11.62 -11.16
CA TYR A 39 0.10 11.24 -11.97
C TYR A 39 0.50 10.55 -13.26
N TYR A 40 1.52 11.06 -13.94
CA TYR A 40 1.98 10.50 -15.20
C TYR A 40 2.43 9.03 -15.05
N ARG A 41 3.27 8.76 -14.06
CA ARG A 41 3.77 7.39 -13.80
C ARG A 41 2.64 6.47 -13.37
N THR A 42 1.72 6.96 -12.55
CA THR A 42 0.55 6.21 -12.11
C THR A 42 -0.33 5.86 -13.30
N ALA A 43 -0.57 6.81 -14.21
CA ALA A 43 -1.36 6.56 -15.42
C ALA A 43 -0.73 5.46 -16.29
N MET A 44 0.60 5.47 -16.46
CA MET A 44 1.30 4.50 -17.29
C MET A 44 1.20 3.06 -16.74
N TYR A 45 1.19 2.90 -15.42
CA TYR A 45 1.34 1.59 -14.77
C TYR A 45 0.17 1.23 -13.87
N LEU A 46 -0.98 1.84 -14.10
CA LEU A 46 -2.16 1.65 -13.23
C LEU A 46 -2.54 0.16 -13.15
N ALA A 47 -2.62 -0.52 -14.28
CA ALA A 47 -3.00 -1.93 -14.36
C ALA A 47 -1.94 -2.85 -13.73
N GLU A 48 -0.66 -2.58 -13.99
CA GLU A 48 0.44 -3.38 -13.47
C GLU A 48 0.57 -3.26 -11.95
N PHE A 49 0.47 -2.06 -11.41
CA PHE A 49 0.48 -1.85 -9.96
C PHE A 49 -0.74 -2.51 -9.31
N GLY A 50 -1.91 -2.34 -9.90
CA GLY A 50 -3.12 -2.98 -9.39
C GLY A 50 -2.98 -4.49 -9.33
N ALA A 51 -2.52 -5.11 -10.41
CA ALA A 51 -2.31 -6.55 -10.48
C ALA A 51 -1.28 -7.03 -9.44
N ALA A 52 -0.18 -6.30 -9.28
CA ALA A 52 0.86 -6.63 -8.30
C ALA A 52 0.32 -6.59 -6.86
N LEU A 53 -0.50 -5.59 -6.53
CA LEU A 53 -1.11 -5.47 -5.21
C LEU A 53 -2.04 -6.65 -4.87
N GLY A 54 -2.52 -7.37 -5.87
CA GLY A 54 -3.29 -8.59 -5.68
C GLY A 54 -2.53 -9.74 -5.02
N LEU A 55 -1.21 -9.64 -4.88
CA LEU A 55 -0.39 -10.59 -4.13
C LEU A 55 -0.56 -10.44 -2.61
N ALA A 56 -1.10 -9.34 -2.14
CA ALA A 56 -1.40 -9.12 -0.73
C ALA A 56 -2.75 -9.73 -0.34
N ASP A 57 -2.99 -9.85 0.96
CA ASP A 57 -4.29 -10.25 1.50
C ASP A 57 -5.20 -9.04 1.72
N ASP A 58 -4.64 -7.94 2.20
CA ASP A 58 -5.34 -6.66 2.39
C ASP A 58 -4.48 -5.51 1.86
N VAL A 59 -5.12 -4.53 1.26
CA VAL A 59 -4.45 -3.36 0.68
C VAL A 59 -5.15 -2.07 1.12
N VAL A 60 -4.36 -1.15 1.64
CA VAL A 60 -4.77 0.23 1.89
C VAL A 60 -4.09 1.11 0.85
N VAL A 61 -4.85 1.72 -0.03
CA VAL A 61 -4.35 2.58 -1.10
C VAL A 61 -4.50 4.03 -0.69
N LEU A 62 -3.40 4.77 -0.68
CA LEU A 62 -3.40 6.20 -0.41
C LEU A 62 -3.65 6.99 -1.70
N GLU A 63 -3.89 8.29 -1.56
CA GLU A 63 -3.96 9.17 -2.73
C GLU A 63 -2.58 9.31 -3.39
N VAL A 64 -2.57 9.53 -4.70
CA VAL A 64 -1.34 9.77 -5.45
C VAL A 64 -0.59 10.96 -4.86
N PHE A 65 0.69 10.77 -4.57
CA PHE A 65 1.57 11.85 -4.13
C PHE A 65 2.21 12.51 -5.35
N ALA A 66 1.71 13.70 -5.67
CA ALA A 66 2.13 14.42 -6.88
C ALA A 66 2.15 15.94 -6.62
N PRO A 67 3.02 16.43 -5.71
CA PRO A 67 3.04 17.83 -5.36
C PRO A 67 3.39 18.71 -6.57
N GLY A 68 2.59 19.77 -6.77
CA GLY A 68 2.77 20.69 -7.88
C GLY A 68 2.34 20.20 -9.25
N GLU A 69 1.81 18.96 -9.35
CA GLU A 69 1.33 18.41 -10.63
C GLU A 69 -0.16 18.65 -10.81
N THR A 70 -0.56 18.80 -12.06
CA THR A 70 -1.97 18.86 -12.43
C THR A 70 -2.55 17.44 -12.44
N PRO A 71 -3.66 17.18 -11.73
CA PRO A 71 -4.30 15.88 -11.78
C PRO A 71 -4.68 15.45 -13.20
N ILE A 72 -4.51 14.17 -13.48
CA ILE A 72 -4.96 13.55 -14.73
C ILE A 72 -6.33 12.91 -14.50
N PRO A 73 -7.37 13.24 -15.29
CA PRO A 73 -8.68 12.62 -15.13
C PRO A 73 -8.61 11.09 -15.16
N GLY A 74 -9.26 10.44 -14.20
CA GLY A 74 -9.27 8.99 -14.09
C GLY A 74 -8.04 8.38 -13.43
N VAL A 75 -7.07 9.20 -13.00
CA VAL A 75 -5.85 8.74 -12.31
C VAL A 75 -5.89 9.23 -10.87
N SER A 76 -6.02 8.30 -9.94
CA SER A 76 -6.16 8.60 -8.49
C SER A 76 -5.86 7.35 -7.68
N GLY A 77 -5.73 7.51 -6.37
CA GLY A 77 -5.66 6.37 -5.45
C GLY A 77 -6.93 5.51 -5.52
N LEU A 78 -8.09 6.13 -5.68
CA LEU A 78 -9.36 5.40 -5.85
C LEU A 78 -9.35 4.55 -7.13
N ALA A 79 -8.89 5.08 -8.25
CA ALA A 79 -8.75 4.34 -9.49
C ALA A 79 -7.76 3.18 -9.35
N MET A 80 -6.67 3.38 -8.60
CA MET A 80 -5.70 2.34 -8.30
C MET A 80 -6.36 1.21 -7.47
N ALA A 81 -7.09 1.55 -6.43
CA ALA A 81 -7.79 0.58 -5.59
C ALA A 81 -8.75 -0.29 -6.42
N ALA A 82 -9.42 0.31 -7.40
CA ALA A 82 -10.33 -0.40 -8.30
C ALA A 82 -9.63 -1.43 -9.20
N GLN A 83 -8.32 -1.31 -9.40
CA GLN A 83 -7.53 -2.25 -10.22
C GLN A 83 -7.02 -3.45 -9.42
N VAL A 84 -7.11 -3.43 -8.10
CA VAL A 84 -6.59 -4.51 -7.25
C VAL A 84 -7.52 -5.72 -7.33
N PRO A 85 -7.04 -6.90 -7.77
CA PRO A 85 -7.88 -8.08 -7.97
C PRO A 85 -8.11 -8.84 -6.66
N LEU A 86 -8.71 -8.16 -5.69
CA LEU A 86 -9.11 -8.73 -4.40
C LEU A 86 -10.58 -8.42 -4.17
N ASP A 87 -11.21 -9.15 -3.25
CA ASP A 87 -12.55 -8.83 -2.78
C ASP A 87 -12.56 -7.39 -2.23
N PRO A 88 -13.59 -6.56 -2.54
CA PRO A 88 -13.66 -5.18 -2.05
C PRO A 88 -13.55 -5.03 -0.53
N ALA A 89 -13.89 -6.06 0.24
CA ALA A 89 -13.71 -6.04 1.70
C ALA A 89 -12.23 -5.97 2.11
N HIS A 90 -11.31 -6.35 1.22
CA HIS A 90 -9.88 -6.40 1.46
C HIS A 90 -9.10 -5.26 0.79
N VAL A 91 -9.79 -4.32 0.18
CA VAL A 91 -9.17 -3.16 -0.47
C VAL A 91 -9.87 -1.90 0.00
N VAL A 92 -9.11 -0.94 0.50
CA VAL A 92 -9.66 0.36 0.89
C VAL A 92 -8.83 1.49 0.28
N PHE A 93 -9.51 2.52 -0.21
CA PHE A 93 -8.89 3.79 -0.55
C PHE A 93 -8.98 4.71 0.67
N GLU A 94 -7.83 5.14 1.20
CA GLU A 94 -7.75 6.03 2.34
C GLU A 94 -7.04 7.32 1.96
N PRO A 95 -7.78 8.39 1.65
CA PRO A 95 -7.16 9.66 1.26
C PRO A 95 -6.57 10.44 2.43
N SER A 96 -6.97 10.12 3.67
CA SER A 96 -6.47 10.80 4.85
C SER A 96 -5.19 10.15 5.37
N TRP A 97 -4.07 10.84 5.24
CA TRP A 97 -2.79 10.34 5.75
C TRP A 97 -2.86 9.91 7.21
N SER A 98 -3.51 10.70 8.05
CA SER A 98 -3.60 10.45 9.49
C SER A 98 -4.42 9.20 9.85
N ALA A 99 -5.23 8.70 8.93
CA ALA A 99 -6.06 7.52 9.16
C ALA A 99 -5.38 6.21 8.71
N VAL A 100 -4.31 6.29 7.93
CA VAL A 100 -3.70 5.10 7.30
C VAL A 100 -3.15 4.12 8.32
N ALA A 101 -2.41 4.61 9.30
CA ALA A 101 -1.82 3.74 10.32
C ALA A 101 -2.90 2.97 11.11
N GLY A 102 -3.99 3.63 11.46
CA GLY A 102 -5.13 3.00 12.13
C GLY A 102 -5.79 1.94 11.26
N GLN A 103 -5.98 2.22 9.98
CA GLN A 103 -6.53 1.26 9.01
C GLN A 103 -5.68 -0.02 8.93
N LEU A 104 -4.36 0.14 8.91
CA LEU A 104 -3.44 -0.99 8.87
C LEU A 104 -3.45 -1.77 10.17
N ALA A 105 -3.41 -1.08 11.30
CA ALA A 105 -3.45 -1.71 12.61
C ALA A 105 -4.74 -2.48 12.85
N ASP A 106 -5.87 -1.99 12.35
CA ASP A 106 -7.16 -2.67 12.45
C ASP A 106 -7.19 -3.99 11.67
N ARG A 107 -6.41 -4.09 10.61
CA ARG A 107 -6.34 -5.27 9.76
C ARG A 107 -5.29 -6.27 10.21
N ALA A 108 -4.22 -5.81 10.86
CA ALA A 108 -3.09 -6.63 11.25
C ALA A 108 -3.39 -7.44 12.52
N GLY A 109 -2.96 -8.69 12.52
CA GLY A 109 -2.99 -9.56 13.69
C GLY A 109 -1.62 -10.19 13.96
N PRO A 110 -1.49 -10.95 15.06
CA PRO A 110 -0.25 -11.67 15.35
C PRO A 110 0.17 -12.58 14.20
N GLY A 111 1.44 -12.53 13.83
CA GLY A 111 1.98 -13.33 12.74
C GLY A 111 1.82 -12.71 11.35
N ASP A 112 1.10 -11.62 11.22
CA ASP A 112 0.94 -10.92 9.94
C ASP A 112 2.15 -10.05 9.63
N LEU A 113 2.39 -9.82 8.34
CA LEU A 113 3.39 -8.88 7.85
C LEU A 113 2.69 -7.65 7.32
N VAL A 114 3.07 -6.49 7.83
CA VAL A 114 2.61 -5.19 7.34
C VAL A 114 3.74 -4.52 6.56
N MET A 115 3.46 -4.14 5.31
CA MET A 115 4.42 -3.53 4.41
C MET A 115 3.91 -2.19 3.90
N THR A 116 4.77 -1.17 3.90
CA THR A 116 4.51 0.07 3.19
C THR A 116 5.28 0.06 1.87
N LEU A 117 4.62 0.44 0.78
CA LEU A 117 5.19 0.44 -0.56
C LEU A 117 4.92 1.78 -1.24
N GLY A 118 5.97 2.47 -1.63
CA GLY A 118 5.88 3.78 -2.28
C GLY A 118 7.13 4.61 -2.06
N ALA A 119 7.13 5.80 -2.63
CA ALA A 119 8.21 6.77 -2.46
C ALA A 119 7.86 7.80 -1.38
N GLY A 120 8.88 8.46 -0.83
CA GLY A 120 8.68 9.53 0.15
C GLY A 120 8.37 9.02 1.55
N ASP A 121 7.45 9.70 2.22
CA ASP A 121 7.25 9.56 3.66
C ASP A 121 6.37 8.37 4.08
N ILE A 122 5.89 7.56 3.14
CA ILE A 122 5.01 6.43 3.47
C ILE A 122 5.68 5.44 4.45
N GLY A 123 7.01 5.32 4.40
CA GLY A 123 7.75 4.49 5.34
C GLY A 123 7.60 4.91 6.81
N LEU A 124 7.31 6.19 7.07
CA LEU A 124 7.12 6.71 8.42
C LEU A 124 5.84 6.17 9.08
N ILE A 125 4.86 5.76 8.29
CA ILE A 125 3.62 5.15 8.78
C ILE A 125 3.93 3.88 9.59
N GLY A 126 5.00 3.17 9.25
CA GLY A 126 5.43 1.98 9.98
C GLY A 126 5.65 2.23 11.46
N LEU A 127 6.23 3.37 11.82
CA LEU A 127 6.45 3.75 13.21
C LEU A 127 5.12 4.01 13.92
N GLU A 128 4.19 4.68 13.27
CA GLU A 128 2.87 4.96 13.81
C GLU A 128 2.08 3.67 14.06
N ILE A 129 2.16 2.72 13.14
CA ILE A 129 1.52 1.41 13.30
C ILE A 129 2.06 0.70 14.55
N LEU A 130 3.38 0.70 14.72
CA LEU A 130 4.01 0.06 15.87
C LEU A 130 3.55 0.69 17.19
N GLU A 131 3.43 2.00 17.24
CA GLU A 131 2.92 2.71 18.42
C GLU A 131 1.47 2.31 18.71
N ILE A 132 0.60 2.32 17.73
CA ILE A 132 -0.81 1.93 17.89
C ILE A 132 -0.91 0.49 18.41
N LEU A 133 -0.15 -0.43 17.83
CA LEU A 133 -0.18 -1.83 18.24
C LEU A 133 0.36 -2.04 19.66
N ARG A 134 1.34 -1.24 20.08
CA ARG A 134 1.83 -1.27 21.46
C ARG A 134 0.78 -0.80 22.46
N GLU A 135 0.06 0.25 22.14
CA GLU A 135 -0.99 0.81 23.00
C GLU A 135 -2.17 -0.14 23.17
N ARG A 136 -2.40 -1.03 22.19
CA ARG A 136 -3.49 -2.00 22.21
C ARG A 136 -3.19 -3.28 23.01
N LYS A 137 -1.98 -3.43 23.46
CA LYS A 137 -1.58 -4.62 24.22
C LYS A 137 -1.99 -4.53 25.70
#